data_0d3dffa1f86301eb1fb80d1ccc0c112a
#
_entry.id   0d3dffa1f86301eb1fb80d1ccc0c112a
#
_cell.length_a   1.000
_cell.length_b   1.000
_cell.length_c   1.000
_cell.angle_alpha   90.00
_cell.angle_beta   90.00
_cell.angle_gamma   90.00
#
_symmetry.space_group_name_H-M   'P 1'
#
loop_
_entity.id
_entity.type
_entity.pdbx_description
1 polymer ?
#
loop_
_entity_poly.entity_id
_entity_poly.type
_entity_poly.pdbx_seq_one_letter_code
_entity_poly.pdbx_strand_id
1 'polypeptide(L)'
;NSDGLFVHGGDGAGSVIIDGVAVGGVNLTSMAFEAVIPWFPYVLTLAVVLFAISTMISWSYYGLQSWKFLFGRSKIADITYKLLFIAFIVIGAAASMKAVFDFSDAMILALVFPNMIGLLILFPIVRAELVKYLKAIKVKLTLIK
;
A
#
# COMPACT_ATOMS: atom_id res chain seq x y z
N ASN A 1 -7.83 31.87 23.86
CA ASN A 1 -9.03 31.05 23.74
C ASN A 1 -9.18 30.63 22.31
N SER A 2 -8.52 29.58 21.95
CA SER A 2 -8.69 28.93 20.67
C SER A 2 -9.77 27.88 20.82
N ASP A 3 -11.00 28.27 20.59
CA ASP A 3 -12.08 27.31 20.36
C ASP A 3 -11.84 26.68 19.00
N GLY A 4 -10.83 25.81 18.95
CA GLY A 4 -10.56 24.94 17.83
C GLY A 4 -11.73 23.99 17.68
N LEU A 5 -12.73 24.41 16.96
CA LEU A 5 -13.88 23.59 16.61
C LEU A 5 -13.37 22.52 15.64
N PHE A 6 -13.11 21.32 16.15
CA PHE A 6 -12.88 20.15 15.33
C PHE A 6 -14.21 19.78 14.66
N VAL A 7 -14.50 20.40 13.54
CA VAL A 7 -15.61 19.99 12.69
C VAL A 7 -15.14 18.79 11.89
N HIS A 8 -15.73 17.64 12.10
CA HIS A 8 -15.63 16.52 11.19
C HIS A 8 -16.15 16.98 9.83
N GLY A 9 -15.26 17.45 8.98
CA GLY A 9 -15.59 17.81 7.61
C GLY A 9 -15.91 16.54 6.83
N GLY A 10 -17.12 16.44 6.36
CA GLY A 10 -17.70 15.23 5.79
C GLY A 10 -17.27 14.87 4.37
N ASP A 11 -16.00 14.99 4.00
CA ASP A 11 -15.48 14.46 2.74
C ASP A 11 -14.91 13.03 2.84
N GLY A 12 -15.03 12.41 4.01
CA GLY A 12 -14.56 11.03 4.25
C GLY A 12 -13.04 10.84 4.22
N ALA A 13 -12.27 11.90 4.00
CA ALA A 13 -10.82 11.83 3.81
C ALA A 13 -10.01 12.09 5.10
N GLY A 14 -10.66 12.14 6.28
CA GLY A 14 -9.96 12.36 7.55
C GLY A 14 -9.30 13.74 7.66
N SER A 15 -9.90 14.78 7.08
CA SER A 15 -9.44 16.17 7.20
C SER A 15 -10.07 16.85 8.41
N VAL A 16 -9.33 17.78 9.01
CA VAL A 16 -9.74 18.64 10.11
C VAL A 16 -9.74 20.08 9.61
N ILE A 17 -10.73 20.88 9.94
CA ILE A 17 -10.74 22.30 9.58
C ILE A 17 -9.97 23.08 10.63
N ILE A 18 -8.86 23.70 10.23
CA ILE A 18 -8.03 24.57 11.06
C ILE A 18 -8.04 25.96 10.40
N ASP A 19 -8.46 26.99 11.14
CA ASP A 19 -8.59 28.37 10.65
C ASP A 19 -9.36 28.50 9.31
N GLY A 20 -10.40 27.67 9.14
CA GLY A 20 -11.24 27.68 7.93
C GLY A 20 -10.66 26.92 6.74
N VAL A 21 -9.50 26.28 6.88
CA VAL A 21 -8.86 25.47 5.84
C VAL A 21 -8.92 23.99 6.21
N ALA A 22 -9.35 23.17 5.27
CA ALA A 22 -9.34 21.71 5.44
C ALA A 22 -7.90 21.18 5.37
N VAL A 23 -7.39 20.69 6.49
CA VAL A 23 -6.06 20.10 6.62
C VAL A 23 -6.18 18.62 6.91
N GLY A 24 -5.51 17.78 6.14
CA GLY A 24 -5.57 16.33 6.31
C GLY A 24 -4.25 15.64 5.96
N GLY A 25 -4.19 14.34 6.26
CA GLY A 25 -3.04 13.51 5.94
C GLY A 25 -1.72 13.99 6.54
N VAL A 26 -0.68 14.03 5.71
CA VAL A 26 0.69 14.42 6.12
C VAL A 26 0.76 15.87 6.63
N ASN A 27 -0.07 16.76 6.11
CA ASN A 27 -0.09 18.16 6.52
C ASN A 27 -0.51 18.31 7.99
N LEU A 28 -1.54 17.58 8.42
CA LEU A 28 -1.98 17.57 9.81
C LEU A 28 -0.88 17.04 10.75
N THR A 29 -0.21 15.99 10.34
CA THR A 29 0.93 15.42 11.07
C THR A 29 2.10 16.43 11.15
N SER A 30 2.38 17.11 10.04
CA SER A 30 3.42 18.15 9.97
C SER A 30 3.15 19.29 10.96
N MET A 31 1.92 19.81 10.98
CA MET A 31 1.51 20.88 11.90
C MET A 31 1.59 20.44 13.38
N ALA A 32 1.21 19.21 13.67
CA ALA A 32 1.29 18.67 15.04
C ALA A 32 2.74 18.60 15.54
N PHE A 33 3.66 18.20 14.69
CA PHE A 33 5.08 18.15 15.04
C PHE A 33 5.72 19.55 15.10
N GLU A 34 5.35 20.45 14.17
CA GLU A 34 5.82 21.83 14.13
C GLU A 34 5.52 22.58 15.42
N ALA A 35 4.39 22.30 16.05
CA ALA A 35 3.99 22.90 17.34
C ALA A 35 4.98 22.58 18.48
N VAL A 36 5.74 21.48 18.37
CA VAL A 36 6.75 21.07 19.38
C VAL A 36 8.15 21.34 18.88
N ILE A 37 8.43 21.08 17.60
CA ILE A 37 9.76 21.19 16.98
C ILE A 37 9.63 21.96 15.66
N PRO A 38 9.92 23.28 15.61
CA PRO A 38 9.63 24.14 14.45
C PRO A 38 10.34 23.73 13.15
N TRP A 39 11.47 23.03 13.22
CA TRP A 39 12.20 22.57 12.03
C TRP A 39 11.81 21.16 11.55
N PHE A 40 10.98 20.45 12.29
CA PHE A 40 10.60 19.07 11.99
C PHE A 40 9.88 18.88 10.63
N PRO A 41 9.06 19.82 10.14
CA PRO A 41 8.43 19.70 8.82
C PRO A 41 9.40 19.43 7.67
N TYR A 42 10.61 19.99 7.73
CA TYR A 42 11.63 19.75 6.70
C TYR A 42 12.13 18.29 6.71
N VAL A 43 12.34 17.74 7.90
CA VAL A 43 12.75 16.33 8.06
C VAL A 43 11.61 15.39 7.64
N LEU A 44 10.38 15.72 8.03
CA LEU A 44 9.20 14.94 7.63
C LEU A 44 9.03 14.93 6.10
N THR A 45 9.19 16.09 5.45
CA THR A 45 9.12 16.20 3.99
C THR A 45 10.18 15.33 3.32
N LEU A 46 11.43 15.42 3.79
CA LEU A 46 12.52 14.59 3.26
C LEU A 46 12.22 13.08 3.44
N ALA A 47 11.75 12.69 4.61
CA ALA A 47 11.40 11.31 4.92
C ALA A 47 10.27 10.80 4.02
N VAL A 48 9.22 11.59 3.81
CA VAL A 48 8.09 11.25 2.93
C VAL A 48 8.54 11.08 1.48
N VAL A 49 9.38 11.99 0.98
CA VAL A 49 9.93 11.90 -0.38
C VAL A 49 10.77 10.64 -0.56
N LEU A 50 11.68 10.36 0.36
CA LEU A 50 12.52 9.15 0.32
C LEU A 50 11.67 7.88 0.39
N PHE A 51 10.67 7.87 1.26
CA PHE A 51 9.73 6.75 1.39
C PHE A 51 8.92 6.53 0.10
N ALA A 52 8.41 7.60 -0.52
CA ALA A 52 7.68 7.53 -1.77
C ALA A 52 8.55 6.96 -2.91
N ILE A 53 9.79 7.45 -3.05
CA ILE A 53 10.72 6.97 -4.08
C ILE A 53 11.06 5.48 -3.86
N SER A 54 11.41 5.08 -2.63
CA SER A 54 11.74 3.68 -2.31
C SER A 54 10.56 2.75 -2.55
N THR A 55 9.37 3.19 -2.22
CA THR A 55 8.13 2.44 -2.46
C THR A 55 7.86 2.27 -3.95
N MET A 56 7.97 3.34 -4.75
CA MET A 56 7.81 3.26 -6.20
C MET A 56 8.79 2.28 -6.85
N ILE A 57 10.06 2.30 -6.43
CA ILE A 57 11.09 1.38 -6.94
C ILE A 57 10.72 -0.06 -6.61
N SER A 58 10.37 -0.34 -5.35
CA SER A 58 10.04 -1.68 -4.89
C SER A 58 8.80 -2.24 -5.59
N TRP A 59 7.73 -1.48 -5.68
CA TRP A 59 6.50 -1.88 -6.36
C TRP A 59 6.69 -2.05 -7.87
N SER A 60 7.50 -1.17 -8.50
CA SER A 60 7.87 -1.34 -9.90
C SER A 60 8.59 -2.67 -10.14
N TYR A 61 9.49 -3.05 -9.26
CA TYR A 61 10.19 -4.32 -9.35
C TYR A 61 9.24 -5.53 -9.21
N TYR A 62 8.37 -5.53 -8.20
CA TYR A 62 7.41 -6.61 -8.01
C TYR A 62 6.44 -6.74 -9.19
N GLY A 63 5.91 -5.64 -9.68
CA GLY A 63 5.04 -5.64 -10.84
C GLY A 63 5.75 -6.11 -12.10
N LEU A 64 7.03 -5.73 -12.31
CA LEU A 64 7.83 -6.19 -13.42
C LEU A 64 8.06 -7.72 -13.39
N GLN A 65 8.29 -8.29 -12.20
CA GLN A 65 8.45 -9.75 -12.06
C GLN A 65 7.15 -10.49 -12.38
N SER A 66 6.01 -9.99 -11.90
CA SER A 66 4.69 -10.53 -12.21
C SER A 66 4.37 -10.42 -13.70
N TRP A 67 4.70 -9.28 -14.32
CA TRP A 67 4.54 -9.07 -15.76
C TRP A 67 5.37 -10.06 -16.59
N LYS A 68 6.64 -10.26 -16.20
CA LYS A 68 7.53 -11.24 -16.85
C LYS A 68 7.05 -12.69 -16.70
N PHE A 69 6.38 -12.99 -15.60
CA PHE A 69 5.78 -14.31 -15.39
C PHE A 69 4.61 -14.54 -16.37
N LEU A 70 3.78 -13.54 -16.60
CA LEU A 70 2.60 -13.64 -17.48
C LEU A 70 2.94 -13.55 -18.97
N PHE A 71 3.82 -12.61 -19.35
CA PHE A 71 4.09 -12.26 -20.76
C PHE A 71 5.47 -12.70 -21.26
N GLY A 72 6.24 -13.36 -20.40
CA GLY A 72 7.57 -13.84 -20.74
C GLY A 72 8.68 -12.80 -20.50
N ARG A 73 9.93 -13.26 -20.63
CA ARG A 73 11.14 -12.47 -20.32
C ARG A 73 11.74 -11.79 -21.56
N SER A 74 10.92 -11.27 -22.46
CA SER A 74 11.41 -10.56 -23.64
C SER A 74 11.78 -9.11 -23.30
N LYS A 75 12.71 -8.51 -24.06
CA LYS A 75 13.06 -7.10 -23.94
C LYS A 75 11.86 -6.18 -24.20
N ILE A 76 10.99 -6.59 -25.13
CA ILE A 76 9.77 -5.85 -25.46
C ILE A 76 8.82 -5.82 -24.25
N ALA A 77 8.58 -6.96 -23.61
CA ALA A 77 7.74 -7.03 -22.42
C ALA A 77 8.27 -6.15 -21.27
N ASP A 78 9.60 -6.11 -21.08
CA ASP A 78 10.25 -5.27 -20.05
C ASP A 78 10.05 -3.77 -20.33
N ILE A 79 10.25 -3.34 -21.58
CA ILE A 79 10.06 -1.93 -21.98
C ILE A 79 8.59 -1.54 -21.89
N THR A 80 7.68 -2.39 -22.38
CA THR A 80 6.22 -2.11 -22.32
C THR A 80 5.75 -1.90 -20.89
N TYR A 81 6.16 -2.76 -19.96
CA TYR A 81 5.82 -2.60 -18.54
C TYR A 81 6.33 -1.27 -17.98
N LYS A 82 7.60 -0.93 -18.24
CA LYS A 82 8.20 0.30 -17.74
C LYS A 82 7.49 1.54 -18.28
N LEU A 83 7.14 1.55 -19.56
CA LEU A 83 6.39 2.65 -20.17
C LEU A 83 4.99 2.79 -19.55
N LEU A 84 4.27 1.69 -19.37
CA LEU A 84 2.97 1.69 -18.68
C LEU A 84 3.10 2.20 -17.25
N PHE A 85 4.11 1.74 -16.50
CA PHE A 85 4.33 2.16 -15.13
C PHE A 85 4.58 3.66 -15.01
N ILE A 86 5.43 4.23 -15.89
CA ILE A 86 5.70 5.67 -15.95
C ILE A 86 4.44 6.44 -16.35
N ALA A 87 3.68 5.96 -17.33
CA ALA A 87 2.43 6.59 -17.75
C ALA A 87 1.42 6.68 -16.58
N PHE A 88 1.27 5.60 -15.80
CA PHE A 88 0.40 5.60 -14.61
C PHE A 88 0.90 6.54 -13.50
N ILE A 89 2.21 6.69 -13.31
CA ILE A 89 2.75 7.68 -12.37
C ILE A 89 2.36 9.09 -12.78
N VAL A 90 2.49 9.43 -14.07
CA VAL A 90 2.14 10.76 -14.59
C VAL A 90 0.63 11.03 -14.47
N ILE A 91 -0.20 10.05 -14.84
CA ILE A 91 -1.66 10.13 -14.70
C ILE A 91 -2.05 10.29 -13.22
N GLY A 92 -1.46 9.51 -12.33
CA GLY A 92 -1.72 9.58 -10.89
C GLY A 92 -1.31 10.93 -10.28
N ALA A 93 -0.20 11.50 -10.73
CA ALA A 93 0.25 12.84 -10.29
C ALA A 93 -0.67 13.97 -10.76
N ALA A 94 -1.36 13.80 -11.89
CA ALA A 94 -2.32 14.76 -12.43
C ALA A 94 -3.74 14.59 -11.88
N ALA A 95 -4.05 13.42 -11.32
CA ALA A 95 -5.37 13.11 -10.77
C ALA A 95 -5.59 13.72 -9.37
N SER A 96 -6.85 13.88 -8.99
CA SER A 96 -7.17 14.27 -7.61
C SER A 96 -6.83 13.14 -6.63
N MET A 97 -6.43 13.50 -5.41
CA MET A 97 -6.11 12.53 -4.35
C MET A 97 -7.26 11.53 -4.13
N LYS A 98 -8.51 12.02 -4.12
CA LYS A 98 -9.68 11.17 -3.98
C LYS A 98 -9.79 10.14 -5.11
N ALA A 99 -9.61 10.53 -6.35
CA ALA A 99 -9.69 9.61 -7.49
C ALA A 99 -8.60 8.52 -7.43
N VAL A 100 -7.40 8.87 -6.96
CA VAL A 100 -6.29 7.91 -6.77
C VAL A 100 -6.65 6.90 -5.69
N PHE A 101 -7.21 7.33 -4.56
CA PHE A 101 -7.62 6.42 -3.49
C PHE A 101 -8.78 5.53 -3.93
N ASP A 102 -9.85 6.08 -4.50
CA ASP A 102 -11.00 5.30 -4.97
C ASP A 102 -10.57 4.23 -5.99
N PHE A 103 -9.67 4.57 -6.90
CA PHE A 103 -9.11 3.62 -7.87
C PHE A 103 -8.26 2.55 -7.19
N SER A 104 -7.40 2.94 -6.23
CA SER A 104 -6.55 2.00 -5.50
C SER A 104 -7.37 1.00 -4.70
N ASP A 105 -8.41 1.46 -4.01
CA ASP A 105 -9.31 0.61 -3.24
C ASP A 105 -10.07 -0.36 -4.15
N ALA A 106 -10.55 0.11 -5.29
CA ALA A 106 -11.19 -0.76 -6.29
C ALA A 106 -10.24 -1.84 -6.81
N MET A 107 -8.96 -1.50 -7.06
CA MET A 107 -7.94 -2.45 -7.49
C MET A 107 -7.61 -3.48 -6.40
N ILE A 108 -7.50 -3.05 -5.14
CA ILE A 108 -7.28 -3.95 -3.99
C ILE A 108 -8.44 -4.94 -3.87
N LEU A 109 -9.67 -4.48 -3.98
CA LEU A 109 -10.85 -5.35 -3.96
C LEU A 109 -10.86 -6.31 -5.14
N ALA A 110 -10.46 -5.87 -6.33
CA ALA A 110 -10.37 -6.73 -7.51
C ALA A 110 -9.36 -7.89 -7.34
N LEU A 111 -8.30 -7.69 -6.54
CA LEU A 111 -7.32 -8.75 -6.24
C LEU A 111 -7.90 -9.91 -5.42
N VAL A 112 -9.04 -9.72 -4.77
CA VAL A 112 -9.72 -10.79 -4.01
C VAL A 112 -10.10 -11.95 -4.94
N PHE A 113 -10.58 -11.67 -6.16
CA PHE A 113 -11.02 -12.71 -7.10
C PHE A 113 -9.92 -13.70 -7.49
N PRO A 114 -8.76 -13.27 -8.05
CA PRO A 114 -7.69 -14.21 -8.38
C PRO A 114 -7.09 -14.89 -7.14
N ASN A 115 -7.01 -14.20 -6.00
CA ASN A 115 -6.53 -14.78 -4.76
C ASN A 115 -7.46 -15.88 -4.24
N MET A 116 -8.78 -15.67 -4.28
CA MET A 116 -9.77 -16.71 -3.89
C MET A 116 -9.65 -17.94 -4.78
N ILE A 117 -9.54 -17.76 -6.10
CA ILE A 117 -9.35 -18.87 -7.04
C ILE A 117 -8.06 -19.63 -6.71
N GLY A 118 -6.95 -18.91 -6.50
CA GLY A 118 -5.67 -19.50 -6.11
C GLY A 118 -5.74 -20.28 -4.80
N LEU A 119 -6.40 -19.73 -3.79
CA LEU A 119 -6.61 -20.41 -2.51
C LEU A 119 -7.43 -21.70 -2.64
N LEU A 120 -8.50 -21.67 -3.44
CA LEU A 120 -9.33 -22.86 -3.66
C LEU A 120 -8.56 -23.98 -4.36
N ILE A 121 -7.74 -23.64 -5.35
CA ILE A 121 -6.88 -24.60 -6.07
C ILE A 121 -5.80 -25.18 -5.15
N LEU A 122 -5.18 -24.34 -4.31
CA LEU A 122 -4.10 -24.74 -3.42
C LEU A 122 -4.59 -25.41 -2.11
N PHE A 123 -5.87 -25.25 -1.78
CA PHE A 123 -6.42 -25.75 -0.52
C PHE A 123 -6.13 -27.24 -0.24
N PRO A 124 -6.27 -28.19 -1.19
CA PRO A 124 -5.95 -29.59 -0.95
C PRO A 124 -4.47 -29.81 -0.59
N ILE A 125 -3.57 -29.07 -1.24
CA ILE A 125 -2.12 -29.13 -1.00
C ILE A 125 -1.79 -28.61 0.40
N VAL A 126 -2.32 -27.43 0.75
CA VAL A 126 -2.13 -26.80 2.07
C VAL A 126 -2.66 -27.72 3.18
N ARG A 127 -3.84 -28.33 2.98
CA ARG A 127 -4.40 -29.30 3.93
C ARG A 127 -3.50 -30.51 4.11
N ALA A 128 -2.95 -31.06 3.05
CA ALA A 128 -2.04 -32.22 3.12
C ALA A 128 -0.76 -31.88 3.91
N GLU A 129 -0.15 -30.72 3.63
CA GLU A 129 1.04 -30.26 4.36
C GLU A 129 0.74 -29.94 5.83
N LEU A 130 -0.42 -29.34 6.13
CA LEU A 130 -0.86 -29.11 7.51
C LEU A 130 -0.99 -30.43 8.30
N VAL A 131 -1.59 -31.46 7.70
CA VAL A 131 -1.71 -32.77 8.34
C VAL A 131 -0.34 -33.39 8.62
N LYS A 132 0.62 -33.28 7.68
CA LYS A 132 2.00 -33.75 7.89
C LYS A 132 2.66 -32.98 9.04
N TYR A 133 2.52 -31.67 9.07
CA TYR A 133 3.08 -30.83 10.12
C TYR A 133 2.52 -31.18 11.51
N LEU A 134 1.19 -31.34 11.62
CA LEU A 134 0.54 -31.71 12.87
C LEU A 134 0.97 -33.11 13.37
N LYS A 135 1.15 -34.08 12.46
CA LYS A 135 1.68 -35.41 12.80
C LYS A 135 3.11 -35.30 13.32
N ALA A 136 3.97 -34.51 12.67
CA ALA A 136 5.36 -34.31 13.10
C ALA A 136 5.47 -33.70 14.51
N ILE A 137 4.63 -32.71 14.82
CA ILE A 137 4.57 -32.10 16.16
C ILE A 137 4.08 -33.11 17.20
N LYS A 138 3.03 -33.88 16.90
CA LYS A 138 2.48 -34.87 17.81
C LYS A 138 3.51 -35.95 18.17
N VAL A 139 4.29 -36.42 17.21
CA VAL A 139 5.40 -37.34 17.44
C VAL A 139 6.46 -36.71 18.34
N LYS A 140 6.85 -35.46 18.10
CA LYS A 140 7.86 -34.75 18.89
C LYS A 140 7.41 -34.54 20.34
N LEU A 141 6.14 -34.23 20.58
CA LEU A 141 5.57 -34.09 21.92
C LEU A 141 5.49 -35.41 22.65
N THR A 142 5.31 -36.54 21.95
CA THR A 142 5.29 -37.89 22.56
C THR A 142 6.69 -38.35 22.95
N LEU A 143 7.74 -37.91 22.28
CA LEU A 143 9.14 -38.24 22.59
C LEU A 143 9.73 -37.40 23.75
N ILE A 144 9.05 -36.32 24.15
CA ILE A 144 9.48 -35.43 25.26
C ILE A 144 8.79 -35.80 26.57
N LYS A 145 7.79 -36.68 26.54
CA LYS A 145 7.15 -37.29 27.72
C LYS A 145 7.87 -38.57 28.11
#